data_17808030005f1d482e8fe995cbf24d36
#
_entry.id   17808030005f1d482e8fe995cbf24d36
#
_cell.length_a   1.000
_cell.length_b   1.000
_cell.length_c   1.000
_cell.angle_alpha   90.00
_cell.angle_beta   90.00
_cell.angle_gamma   90.00
#
_symmetry.space_group_name_H-M   'P 1'
#
loop_
_entity.id
_entity.type
_entity.pdbx_description
1 polymer ?
#
loop_
_entity_poly.entity_id
_entity_poly.type
_entity_poly.pdbx_seq_one_letter_code
_entity_poly.pdbx_strand_id
1 'polypeptide(L)'
;MMLTRRALGLTALGLAVSATLAACSSKSQDEATEEGKMALIVSDAGEAAAEALSKAVEAFTKETKVEVDVKPVSDVSQELARGITAEPTIDVVVLNPAQLSSYAGSLHSWDKGSAAVKDAHPALLTSATRQERISAAPRDVSTLALYLNTSLWSAAGLSESDYPTTWEQLDQVAAKLTSGGVVGLTLDASYTRVGAFLVQGGGGLTSADGTKATASSEGSVAGLTQVKQLLSSGSAGWGADLSAGSAADAFGQGQAAMVIETESLVKTLADAYSGVSYKVVELPAGSGGKGTLQFPTFYGVVEASKHKADAIKLVEYLTAAEQQVALASAAGTVPAGKAAGETWKGKHADQAAFHVGVEYSQPVPSASGTSDIIANFDNELPGLAGGDPAGILNSAQVNLQAVLS
;
A
#
# COMPACT_ATOMS: atom_id res chain seq x y z
N MET A 1 -1.75 74.86 -25.68
CA MET A 1 -1.03 75.77 -26.61
C MET A 1 -0.49 74.85 -27.72
N MET A 2 -1.14 74.93 -28.84
CA MET A 2 -0.69 74.87 -30.25
C MET A 2 0.17 73.69 -30.67
N LEU A 3 -0.41 72.79 -31.46
CA LEU A 3 -0.47 72.77 -32.94
C LEU A 3 0.91 72.73 -33.61
N THR A 4 1.22 71.70 -34.39
CA THR A 4 1.07 71.76 -35.84
C THR A 4 1.38 70.42 -36.53
N ARG A 5 0.56 70.11 -37.53
CA ARG A 5 0.58 69.13 -38.59
C ARG A 5 1.75 69.30 -39.59
N ARG A 6 2.09 68.16 -40.27
CA ARG A 6 2.21 67.96 -41.75
C ARG A 6 2.90 66.61 -41.98
N ALA A 7 2.37 65.62 -42.57
CA ALA A 7 1.76 65.31 -43.87
C ALA A 7 2.81 65.07 -45.01
N LEU A 8 2.63 63.92 -45.64
CA LEU A 8 2.93 63.45 -47.00
C LEU A 8 4.30 62.78 -47.31
N GLY A 9 4.21 61.63 -47.88
CA GLY A 9 5.15 61.01 -48.82
C GLY A 9 4.95 59.53 -49.04
N LEU A 10 4.12 59.16 -50.03
CA LEU A 10 4.01 57.76 -50.56
C LEU A 10 5.32 57.38 -51.27
N THR A 11 5.80 56.19 -51.12
CA THR A 11 6.21 55.30 -52.24
C THR A 11 6.19 53.83 -51.81
N ALA A 12 5.49 53.03 -52.57
CA ALA A 12 5.42 51.61 -52.49
C ALA A 12 6.65 50.95 -53.08
N LEU A 13 7.18 49.93 -52.41
CA LEU A 13 7.85 48.79 -53.07
C LEU A 13 7.72 47.55 -52.17
N GLY A 14 7.11 46.51 -52.69
CA GLY A 14 6.86 45.30 -51.99
C GLY A 14 8.13 44.44 -51.79
N LEU A 15 8.22 43.79 -50.65
CA LEU A 15 8.99 42.57 -50.46
C LEU A 15 8.21 41.70 -49.49
N ALA A 16 7.80 40.55 -49.99
CA ALA A 16 7.20 39.48 -49.18
C ALA A 16 8.24 38.94 -48.22
N VAL A 17 8.00 39.15 -46.89
CA VAL A 17 8.74 38.42 -45.86
C VAL A 17 7.76 37.51 -45.17
N SER A 18 7.94 36.21 -45.42
CA SER A 18 7.24 35.12 -44.76
C SER A 18 7.53 35.16 -43.26
N ALA A 19 6.59 35.65 -42.44
CA ALA A 19 6.67 35.52 -41.01
C ALA A 19 6.29 34.09 -40.61
N THR A 20 7.31 33.28 -40.33
CA THR A 20 7.13 32.04 -39.58
C THR A 20 6.74 32.35 -38.14
N LEU A 21 5.46 32.23 -37.85
CA LEU A 21 4.96 32.17 -36.49
C LEU A 21 5.49 30.88 -35.85
N ALA A 22 6.53 30.98 -35.05
CA ALA A 22 6.92 29.94 -34.11
C ALA A 22 5.86 29.93 -33.00
N ALA A 23 4.82 29.12 -33.18
CA ALA A 23 3.95 28.73 -32.11
C ALA A 23 4.79 27.86 -31.16
N CYS A 24 5.10 28.38 -29.96
CA CYS A 24 5.51 27.56 -28.82
C CYS A 24 4.30 26.71 -28.42
N SER A 25 4.12 25.58 -29.09
CA SER A 25 3.30 24.49 -28.62
C SER A 25 4.08 23.84 -27.47
N SER A 26 3.62 24.07 -26.25
CA SER A 26 3.94 23.19 -25.13
C SER A 26 3.46 21.79 -25.53
N LYS A 27 4.37 20.93 -25.95
CA LYS A 27 4.13 19.50 -26.07
C LYS A 27 3.77 19.01 -24.64
N SER A 28 2.49 18.82 -24.41
CA SER A 28 2.05 17.77 -23.49
C SER A 28 2.66 16.47 -24.04
N GLN A 29 3.53 15.85 -23.27
CA GLN A 29 4.01 14.50 -23.55
C GLN A 29 2.84 13.53 -23.31
N ASP A 30 1.92 13.45 -24.26
CA ASP A 30 1.14 12.25 -24.48
C ASP A 30 2.12 11.27 -25.18
N GLU A 31 2.86 10.47 -24.40
CA GLU A 31 3.58 9.32 -24.93
C GLU A 31 2.55 8.31 -25.43
N ALA A 32 2.14 8.44 -26.68
CA ALA A 32 1.40 7.41 -27.38
C ALA A 32 2.22 6.10 -27.30
N THR A 33 1.55 5.00 -26.96
CA THR A 33 2.14 3.65 -27.03
C THR A 33 2.72 3.47 -28.45
N GLU A 34 3.99 3.08 -28.54
CA GLU A 34 4.56 2.74 -29.87
C GLU A 34 3.70 1.65 -30.49
N GLU A 35 3.23 1.85 -31.72
CA GLU A 35 2.36 0.89 -32.41
C GLU A 35 3.03 -0.49 -32.41
N GLY A 36 2.37 -1.48 -31.75
CA GLY A 36 2.83 -2.87 -31.69
C GLY A 36 3.45 -3.33 -30.37
N LYS A 37 3.67 -2.45 -29.38
CA LYS A 37 4.16 -2.84 -28.05
C LYS A 37 3.00 -2.95 -27.05
N MET A 38 3.10 -3.93 -26.15
CA MET A 38 2.16 -4.12 -25.05
C MET A 38 2.49 -3.15 -23.91
N ALA A 39 1.52 -2.39 -23.43
CA ALA A 39 1.71 -1.39 -22.37
C ALA A 39 1.49 -2.01 -20.99
N LEU A 40 2.51 -1.93 -20.12
CA LEU A 40 2.44 -2.26 -18.68
C LEU A 40 2.53 -0.97 -17.85
N ILE A 41 1.44 -0.58 -17.22
CA ILE A 41 1.38 0.61 -16.36
C ILE A 41 1.71 0.22 -14.92
N VAL A 42 2.64 0.96 -14.31
CA VAL A 42 3.06 0.76 -12.91
C VAL A 42 3.15 2.09 -12.18
N SER A 43 2.93 2.10 -10.87
CA SER A 43 3.32 3.25 -10.05
C SER A 43 4.84 3.31 -9.90
N ASP A 44 5.38 4.50 -9.66
CA ASP A 44 6.79 4.63 -9.29
C ASP A 44 7.02 3.94 -7.93
N ALA A 45 7.85 2.91 -7.94
CA ALA A 45 8.18 2.09 -6.76
C ALA A 45 9.66 2.21 -6.37
N GLY A 46 10.37 3.19 -6.92
CA GLY A 46 11.79 3.42 -6.71
C GLY A 46 12.71 2.60 -7.64
N GLU A 47 13.97 3.01 -7.69
CA GLU A 47 14.95 2.53 -8.66
C GLU A 47 15.15 1.01 -8.65
N ALA A 48 15.32 0.40 -7.46
CA ALA A 48 15.56 -1.04 -7.34
C ALA A 48 14.38 -1.88 -7.86
N ALA A 49 13.15 -1.49 -7.56
CA ALA A 49 11.95 -2.16 -8.03
C ALA A 49 11.77 -1.98 -9.55
N ALA A 50 12.05 -0.78 -10.08
CA ALA A 50 12.00 -0.50 -11.51
C ALA A 50 13.04 -1.31 -12.27
N GLU A 51 14.28 -1.41 -11.78
CA GLU A 51 15.35 -2.22 -12.39
C GLU A 51 14.99 -3.71 -12.41
N ALA A 52 14.47 -4.24 -11.28
CA ALA A 52 14.06 -5.63 -11.18
C ALA A 52 12.93 -5.96 -12.19
N LEU A 53 11.93 -5.07 -12.29
CA LEU A 53 10.84 -5.22 -13.26
C LEU A 53 11.35 -5.15 -14.70
N SER A 54 12.23 -4.20 -15.01
CA SER A 54 12.85 -4.08 -16.35
C SER A 54 13.56 -5.36 -16.75
N LYS A 55 14.39 -5.93 -15.86
CA LYS A 55 15.08 -7.21 -16.09
C LYS A 55 14.12 -8.38 -16.34
N ALA A 56 13.04 -8.46 -15.57
CA ALA A 56 12.03 -9.49 -15.75
C ALA A 56 11.31 -9.36 -17.10
N VAL A 57 10.96 -8.13 -17.48
CA VAL A 57 10.31 -7.83 -18.76
C VAL A 57 11.26 -8.08 -19.94
N GLU A 58 12.53 -7.71 -19.85
CA GLU A 58 13.54 -8.00 -20.87
C GLU A 58 13.72 -9.52 -21.09
N ALA A 59 13.74 -10.30 -19.99
CA ALA A 59 13.82 -11.76 -20.07
C ALA A 59 12.57 -12.35 -20.72
N PHE A 60 11.39 -11.89 -20.37
CA PHE A 60 10.12 -12.26 -21.01
C PHE A 60 10.13 -11.94 -22.51
N THR A 61 10.54 -10.72 -22.90
CA THR A 61 10.63 -10.30 -24.30
C THR A 61 11.63 -11.17 -25.09
N LYS A 62 12.77 -11.51 -24.47
CA LYS A 62 13.78 -12.38 -25.13
C LYS A 62 13.22 -13.78 -25.38
N GLU A 63 12.44 -14.32 -24.46
CA GLU A 63 11.84 -15.66 -24.57
C GLU A 63 10.68 -15.70 -25.57
N THR A 64 9.74 -14.75 -25.45
CA THR A 64 8.46 -14.78 -26.16
C THR A 64 8.45 -13.98 -27.47
N LYS A 65 9.39 -13.05 -27.66
CA LYS A 65 9.43 -12.04 -28.72
C LYS A 65 8.30 -11.00 -28.63
N VAL A 66 7.58 -10.96 -27.53
CA VAL A 66 6.57 -9.94 -27.25
C VAL A 66 7.27 -8.72 -26.65
N GLU A 67 7.17 -7.59 -27.32
CA GLU A 67 7.71 -6.33 -26.79
C GLU A 67 6.75 -5.71 -25.79
N VAL A 68 7.29 -5.28 -24.64
CA VAL A 68 6.54 -4.67 -23.54
C VAL A 68 7.12 -3.28 -23.26
N ASP A 69 6.24 -2.29 -23.23
CA ASP A 69 6.54 -0.91 -22.82
C ASP A 69 6.12 -0.71 -21.38
N VAL A 70 7.10 -0.63 -20.46
CA VAL A 70 6.85 -0.40 -19.04
C VAL A 70 6.75 1.09 -18.79
N LYS A 71 5.57 1.57 -18.37
CA LYS A 71 5.29 2.98 -18.13
C LYS A 71 5.12 3.26 -16.64
N PRO A 72 6.13 3.82 -15.97
CA PRO A 72 5.95 4.35 -14.62
C PRO A 72 5.11 5.62 -14.68
N VAL A 73 4.07 5.69 -13.85
CA VAL A 73 3.17 6.85 -13.78
C VAL A 73 3.01 7.32 -12.33
N SER A 74 2.82 8.62 -12.15
CA SER A 74 2.59 9.21 -10.83
C SER A 74 1.15 8.98 -10.33
N ASP A 75 0.18 8.84 -11.24
CA ASP A 75 -1.24 8.62 -10.92
C ASP A 75 -1.84 7.52 -11.81
N VAL A 76 -1.81 6.29 -11.29
CA VAL A 76 -2.40 5.12 -11.95
C VAL A 76 -3.91 5.29 -12.15
N SER A 77 -4.61 5.96 -11.23
CA SER A 77 -6.07 6.15 -11.36
C SER A 77 -6.43 7.06 -12.53
N GLN A 78 -5.61 8.09 -12.76
CA GLN A 78 -5.77 8.98 -13.91
C GLN A 78 -5.50 8.24 -15.22
N GLU A 79 -4.45 7.41 -15.27
CA GLU A 79 -4.13 6.61 -16.46
C GLU A 79 -5.23 5.57 -16.75
N LEU A 80 -5.75 4.90 -15.73
CA LEU A 80 -6.86 3.97 -15.88
C LEU A 80 -8.11 4.65 -16.44
N ALA A 81 -8.45 5.84 -15.94
CA ALA A 81 -9.61 6.60 -16.42
C ALA A 81 -9.48 6.99 -17.90
N ARG A 82 -8.27 7.23 -18.39
CA ARG A 82 -7.98 7.57 -19.79
C ARG A 82 -7.83 6.33 -20.67
N GLY A 83 -7.15 5.30 -20.15
CA GLY A 83 -6.69 4.15 -20.92
C GLY A 83 -7.66 2.98 -20.98
N ILE A 84 -8.59 2.84 -20.02
CA ILE A 84 -9.64 1.81 -20.06
C ILE A 84 -10.87 2.37 -20.80
N THR A 85 -10.86 2.25 -22.09
CA THR A 85 -11.93 2.68 -23.01
C THR A 85 -12.33 1.53 -23.94
N ALA A 86 -13.19 1.79 -24.92
CA ALA A 86 -13.54 0.81 -25.96
C ALA A 86 -12.32 0.40 -26.81
N GLU A 87 -11.35 1.30 -26.96
CA GLU A 87 -10.04 1.02 -27.57
C GLU A 87 -8.96 1.33 -26.53
N PRO A 88 -8.62 0.36 -25.67
CA PRO A 88 -7.70 0.60 -24.57
C PRO A 88 -6.27 0.85 -25.05
N THR A 89 -5.60 1.76 -24.37
CA THR A 89 -4.16 2.04 -24.54
C THR A 89 -3.30 1.38 -23.45
N ILE A 90 -3.94 0.61 -22.58
CA ILE A 90 -3.33 -0.14 -21.47
C ILE A 90 -3.64 -1.61 -21.67
N ASP A 91 -2.64 -2.47 -21.52
CA ASP A 91 -2.81 -3.92 -21.61
C ASP A 91 -2.72 -4.60 -20.25
N VAL A 92 -1.72 -4.20 -19.45
CA VAL A 92 -1.51 -4.67 -18.07
C VAL A 92 -1.31 -3.48 -17.16
N VAL A 93 -1.83 -3.55 -15.94
CA VAL A 93 -1.68 -2.49 -14.95
C VAL A 93 -1.44 -3.08 -13.56
N VAL A 94 -0.58 -2.42 -12.77
CA VAL A 94 -0.43 -2.70 -11.35
C VAL A 94 -1.44 -1.87 -10.57
N LEU A 95 -2.27 -2.54 -9.77
CA LEU A 95 -3.43 -1.98 -9.07
C LEU A 95 -3.31 -2.14 -7.56
N ASN A 96 -3.78 -1.16 -6.82
CA ASN A 96 -4.14 -1.31 -5.41
C ASN A 96 -5.61 -1.79 -5.25
N PRO A 97 -6.05 -2.16 -4.03
CA PRO A 97 -7.42 -2.66 -3.81
C PRO A 97 -8.54 -1.70 -4.20
N ALA A 98 -8.35 -0.38 -4.06
CA ALA A 98 -9.36 0.62 -4.41
C ALA A 98 -9.52 0.75 -5.93
N GLN A 99 -8.40 0.78 -6.65
CA GLN A 99 -8.38 0.75 -8.11
C GLN A 99 -8.98 -0.54 -8.65
N LEU A 100 -8.62 -1.70 -8.05
CA LEU A 100 -9.23 -2.97 -8.41
C LEU A 100 -10.76 -2.94 -8.20
N SER A 101 -11.25 -2.39 -7.10
CA SER A 101 -12.69 -2.27 -6.85
C SER A 101 -13.40 -1.42 -7.92
N SER A 102 -12.76 -0.35 -8.37
CA SER A 102 -13.33 0.56 -9.38
C SER A 102 -13.33 -0.03 -10.80
N TYR A 103 -12.32 -0.83 -11.14
CA TYR A 103 -12.09 -1.27 -12.53
C TYR A 103 -12.25 -2.78 -12.75
N ALA A 104 -12.64 -3.56 -11.73
CA ALA A 104 -12.77 -5.03 -11.81
C ALA A 104 -13.62 -5.51 -12.99
N GLY A 105 -14.68 -4.76 -13.36
CA GLY A 105 -15.56 -5.07 -14.48
C GLY A 105 -14.90 -4.97 -15.86
N SER A 106 -13.79 -4.24 -15.97
CA SER A 106 -13.03 -4.04 -17.21
C SER A 106 -11.79 -4.94 -17.29
N LEU A 107 -11.57 -5.78 -16.28
CA LEU A 107 -10.40 -6.64 -16.20
C LEU A 107 -10.74 -8.10 -16.52
N HIS A 108 -9.73 -8.80 -17.04
CA HIS A 108 -9.77 -10.23 -17.26
C HIS A 108 -10.05 -10.99 -15.96
N SER A 109 -10.92 -11.98 -16.05
CA SER A 109 -11.26 -12.86 -14.94
C SER A 109 -10.43 -14.13 -14.98
N TRP A 110 -9.76 -14.43 -13.88
CA TRP A 110 -8.88 -15.58 -13.75
C TRP A 110 -9.63 -16.80 -13.20
N ASP A 111 -9.38 -17.96 -13.78
CA ASP A 111 -9.77 -19.25 -13.17
C ASP A 111 -8.83 -19.57 -12.00
N LYS A 112 -9.37 -20.15 -10.91
CA LYS A 112 -8.58 -20.52 -9.71
C LYS A 112 -7.40 -21.44 -10.01
N GLY A 113 -7.45 -22.22 -11.10
CA GLY A 113 -6.39 -23.12 -11.54
C GLY A 113 -5.35 -22.49 -12.46
N SER A 114 -5.53 -21.23 -12.90
CA SER A 114 -4.58 -20.55 -13.79
C SER A 114 -3.22 -20.35 -13.14
N ALA A 115 -2.16 -20.34 -13.95
CA ALA A 115 -0.80 -20.22 -13.47
C ALA A 115 -0.59 -18.94 -12.64
N ALA A 116 -1.26 -17.85 -13.00
CA ALA A 116 -1.14 -16.55 -12.35
C ALA A 116 -1.68 -16.50 -10.91
N VAL A 117 -2.62 -17.37 -10.53
CA VAL A 117 -3.32 -17.25 -9.22
C VAL A 117 -3.33 -18.54 -8.38
N LYS A 118 -3.05 -19.70 -8.96
CA LYS A 118 -3.19 -21.03 -8.28
C LYS A 118 -2.35 -21.17 -7.02
N ASP A 119 -1.21 -20.48 -6.93
CA ASP A 119 -0.30 -20.53 -5.78
C ASP A 119 -0.48 -19.32 -4.83
N ALA A 120 -1.34 -18.37 -5.18
CA ALA A 120 -1.55 -17.19 -4.36
C ALA A 120 -2.14 -17.54 -3.00
N HIS A 121 -1.79 -16.75 -1.98
CA HIS A 121 -2.31 -16.94 -0.63
C HIS A 121 -3.83 -16.72 -0.59
N PRO A 122 -4.63 -17.55 0.11
CA PRO A 122 -6.09 -17.46 0.12
C PRO A 122 -6.62 -16.09 0.53
N ALA A 123 -6.00 -15.43 1.52
CA ALA A 123 -6.39 -14.09 1.95
C ALA A 123 -6.27 -13.06 0.80
N LEU A 124 -5.23 -13.17 -0.03
CA LEU A 124 -4.99 -12.29 -1.18
C LEU A 124 -5.94 -12.59 -2.33
N LEU A 125 -6.31 -13.88 -2.54
CA LEU A 125 -7.34 -14.23 -3.51
C LEU A 125 -8.70 -13.67 -3.12
N THR A 126 -9.05 -13.67 -1.83
CA THR A 126 -10.27 -13.00 -1.33
C THR A 126 -10.24 -11.52 -1.69
N SER A 127 -9.12 -10.84 -1.46
CA SER A 127 -8.94 -9.42 -1.82
C SER A 127 -8.92 -9.16 -3.33
N ALA A 128 -8.53 -10.15 -4.15
CA ALA A 128 -8.56 -10.07 -5.62
C ALA A 128 -9.93 -10.39 -6.23
N THR A 129 -10.87 -10.91 -5.42
CA THR A 129 -12.19 -11.35 -5.88
C THR A 129 -13.20 -10.20 -5.79
N ARG A 130 -13.91 -9.97 -6.87
CA ARG A 130 -15.03 -9.03 -6.96
C ARG A 130 -16.18 -9.72 -7.68
N GLN A 131 -17.40 -9.62 -7.12
CA GLN A 131 -18.59 -10.27 -7.71
C GLN A 131 -18.33 -11.75 -8.06
N GLU A 132 -17.74 -12.50 -7.15
CA GLU A 132 -17.40 -13.93 -7.30
C GLU A 132 -16.34 -14.24 -8.38
N ARG A 133 -15.69 -13.22 -8.96
CA ARG A 133 -14.66 -13.37 -9.99
C ARG A 133 -13.30 -12.93 -9.47
N ILE A 134 -12.26 -13.71 -9.72
CA ILE A 134 -10.87 -13.26 -9.48
C ILE A 134 -10.51 -12.29 -10.59
N SER A 135 -10.58 -10.98 -10.30
CA SER A 135 -10.46 -9.92 -11.30
C SER A 135 -9.01 -9.44 -11.52
N ALA A 136 -8.07 -9.89 -10.70
CA ALA A 136 -6.65 -9.57 -10.87
C ALA A 136 -5.78 -10.66 -10.22
N ALA A 137 -4.52 -10.77 -10.66
CA ALA A 137 -3.55 -11.70 -10.08
C ALA A 137 -2.77 -11.02 -8.96
N PRO A 138 -2.73 -11.58 -7.72
CA PRO A 138 -1.93 -11.03 -6.63
C PRO A 138 -0.43 -11.00 -6.98
N ARG A 139 0.18 -9.82 -6.86
CA ARG A 139 1.59 -9.56 -7.17
C ARG A 139 2.46 -9.68 -5.93
N ASP A 140 2.20 -8.86 -4.95
CA ASP A 140 2.89 -8.79 -3.66
C ASP A 140 1.95 -8.27 -2.57
N VAL A 141 2.43 -8.24 -1.35
CA VAL A 141 1.68 -7.75 -0.20
C VAL A 141 2.62 -7.15 0.84
N SER A 142 2.17 -6.11 1.52
CA SER A 142 2.73 -5.64 2.78
C SER A 142 1.81 -6.02 3.92
N THR A 143 2.39 -6.33 5.08
CA THR A 143 1.64 -6.52 6.34
C THR A 143 2.26 -5.69 7.46
N LEU A 144 1.60 -5.60 8.60
CA LEU A 144 2.16 -4.93 9.77
C LEU A 144 2.89 -5.93 10.67
N ALA A 145 4.00 -5.48 11.26
CA ALA A 145 4.72 -6.20 12.29
C ALA A 145 5.16 -5.24 13.42
N LEU A 146 5.62 -5.78 14.53
CA LEU A 146 6.15 -5.03 15.65
C LEU A 146 7.67 -4.91 15.53
N TYR A 147 8.16 -3.69 15.44
CA TYR A 147 9.58 -3.39 15.52
C TYR A 147 9.96 -3.07 16.98
N LEU A 148 11.09 -3.60 17.41
CA LEU A 148 11.64 -3.41 18.74
C LEU A 148 13.02 -2.77 18.61
N ASN A 149 13.25 -1.61 19.27
CA ASN A 149 14.59 -1.04 19.38
C ASN A 149 15.38 -1.86 20.40
N THR A 150 16.35 -2.66 19.91
CA THR A 150 17.08 -3.62 20.76
C THR A 150 17.97 -2.96 21.78
N SER A 151 18.43 -1.74 21.53
CA SER A 151 19.22 -0.96 22.49
C SER A 151 18.37 -0.51 23.68
N LEU A 152 17.18 0.06 23.42
CA LEU A 152 16.24 0.48 24.47
C LEU A 152 15.68 -0.74 25.20
N TRP A 153 15.42 -1.85 24.49
CA TRP A 153 14.98 -3.13 25.04
C TRP A 153 15.98 -3.66 26.09
N SER A 154 17.23 -3.74 25.71
CA SER A 154 18.31 -4.22 26.58
C SER A 154 18.57 -3.28 27.76
N ALA A 155 18.49 -1.95 27.55
CA ALA A 155 18.64 -0.95 28.60
C ALA A 155 17.53 -1.06 29.65
N ALA A 156 16.31 -1.49 29.28
CA ALA A 156 15.23 -1.78 30.21
C ALA A 156 15.35 -3.15 30.90
N GLY A 157 16.45 -3.90 30.65
CA GLY A 157 16.66 -5.24 31.22
C GLY A 157 15.69 -6.28 30.68
N LEU A 158 15.29 -6.14 29.41
CA LEU A 158 14.46 -7.09 28.67
C LEU A 158 15.33 -7.95 27.75
N SER A 159 14.87 -9.17 27.47
CA SER A 159 15.52 -10.17 26.62
C SER A 159 14.56 -10.66 25.51
N GLU A 160 14.99 -11.58 24.67
CA GLU A 160 14.15 -12.16 23.65
C GLU A 160 12.94 -12.93 24.20
N SER A 161 13.04 -13.48 25.44
CA SER A 161 11.93 -14.14 26.10
C SER A 161 10.78 -13.20 26.51
N ASP A 162 11.03 -11.90 26.48
CA ASP A 162 10.06 -10.86 26.84
C ASP A 162 9.34 -10.28 25.61
N TYR A 163 9.61 -10.77 24.37
CA TYR A 163 8.89 -10.34 23.19
C TYR A 163 7.40 -10.62 23.33
N PRO A 164 6.54 -9.57 23.22
CA PRO A 164 5.13 -9.72 23.55
C PRO A 164 4.40 -10.57 22.50
N THR A 165 3.69 -11.59 22.97
CA THR A 165 2.85 -12.48 22.15
C THR A 165 1.36 -12.27 22.40
N THR A 166 0.99 -11.50 23.43
CA THR A 166 -0.39 -11.12 23.79
C THR A 166 -0.48 -9.64 24.11
N TRP A 167 -1.68 -9.08 24.07
CA TRP A 167 -1.92 -7.68 24.47
C TRP A 167 -1.48 -7.40 25.91
N GLU A 168 -1.72 -8.33 26.83
CA GLU A 168 -1.28 -8.18 28.23
C GLU A 168 0.24 -8.04 28.33
N GLN A 169 0.98 -8.85 27.59
CA GLN A 169 2.43 -8.75 27.55
C GLN A 169 2.89 -7.45 26.87
N LEU A 170 2.18 -7.01 25.82
CA LEU A 170 2.46 -5.73 25.16
C LEU A 170 2.29 -4.57 26.15
N ASP A 171 1.21 -4.55 26.94
CA ASP A 171 0.97 -3.52 27.97
C ASP A 171 2.11 -3.49 28.99
N GLN A 172 2.54 -4.67 29.49
CA GLN A 172 3.62 -4.79 30.47
C GLN A 172 4.95 -4.28 29.94
N VAL A 173 5.36 -4.69 28.72
CA VAL A 173 6.64 -4.25 28.14
C VAL A 173 6.57 -2.78 27.71
N ALA A 174 5.45 -2.31 27.18
CA ALA A 174 5.28 -0.90 26.82
C ALA A 174 5.41 0.01 28.05
N ALA A 175 4.77 -0.35 29.16
CA ALA A 175 4.90 0.39 30.42
C ALA A 175 6.35 0.38 30.95
N LYS A 176 7.03 -0.77 30.88
CA LYS A 176 8.43 -0.91 31.33
C LYS A 176 9.41 -0.10 30.49
N LEU A 177 9.15 0.01 29.19
CA LEU A 177 9.98 0.76 28.24
C LEU A 177 9.72 2.27 28.29
N THR A 178 8.58 2.69 28.84
CA THR A 178 8.23 4.11 28.97
C THR A 178 9.02 4.75 30.09
N SER A 179 10.06 5.49 29.75
CA SER A 179 10.93 6.16 30.71
C SER A 179 11.80 7.22 30.05
N GLY A 180 12.22 8.25 30.80
CA GLY A 180 13.22 9.22 30.35
C GLY A 180 12.84 10.01 29.10
N GLY A 181 11.55 10.18 28.83
CA GLY A 181 11.05 10.85 27.61
C GLY A 181 10.86 9.91 26.41
N VAL A 182 11.12 8.60 26.58
CA VAL A 182 10.81 7.56 25.59
C VAL A 182 9.44 6.98 25.88
N VAL A 183 8.59 6.79 24.86
CA VAL A 183 7.35 6.03 24.97
C VAL A 183 7.60 4.56 24.64
N GLY A 184 6.86 3.64 25.28
CA GLY A 184 7.00 2.22 25.03
C GLY A 184 6.62 1.81 23.62
N LEU A 185 5.50 2.35 23.11
CA LEU A 185 4.98 2.07 21.77
C LEU A 185 4.60 3.36 21.05
N THR A 186 4.88 3.45 19.77
CA THR A 186 4.31 4.50 18.91
C THR A 186 3.58 3.90 17.71
N LEU A 187 2.57 4.61 17.24
CA LEU A 187 1.83 4.31 16.01
C LEU A 187 1.25 5.61 15.45
N ASP A 188 0.99 5.65 14.17
CA ASP A 188 0.28 6.78 13.59
C ASP A 188 -1.23 6.66 13.85
N ALA A 189 -1.89 7.80 14.02
CA ALA A 189 -3.33 7.89 14.25
C ALA A 189 -4.08 7.61 12.94
N SER A 190 -4.05 6.36 12.49
CA SER A 190 -4.68 5.92 11.26
C SER A 190 -5.24 4.50 11.36
N TYR A 191 -6.33 4.22 10.65
CA TYR A 191 -6.87 2.87 10.54
C TYR A 191 -5.82 1.88 10.03
N THR A 192 -4.97 2.31 9.13
CA THR A 192 -3.90 1.46 8.57
C THR A 192 -2.88 0.99 9.62
N ARG A 193 -2.94 1.48 10.86
CA ARG A 193 -2.13 1.03 12.01
C ARG A 193 -3.01 0.44 13.10
N VAL A 194 -4.02 1.19 13.58
CA VAL A 194 -4.90 0.72 14.66
C VAL A 194 -5.81 -0.43 14.25
N GLY A 195 -6.09 -0.57 12.95
CA GLY A 195 -6.94 -1.64 12.41
C GLY A 195 -6.42 -3.04 12.73
N ALA A 196 -5.11 -3.23 12.91
CA ALA A 196 -4.56 -4.50 13.37
C ALA A 196 -5.13 -4.92 14.73
N PHE A 197 -5.31 -3.99 15.67
CA PHE A 197 -5.92 -4.27 16.97
C PHE A 197 -7.40 -4.65 16.82
N LEU A 198 -8.14 -4.04 15.88
CA LEU A 198 -9.52 -4.43 15.62
C LEU A 198 -9.59 -5.89 15.15
N VAL A 199 -8.68 -6.28 14.24
CA VAL A 199 -8.58 -7.67 13.73
C VAL A 199 -8.19 -8.63 14.86
N GLN A 200 -7.22 -8.27 15.70
CA GLN A 200 -6.80 -9.05 16.88
C GLN A 200 -7.92 -9.19 17.90
N GLY A 201 -8.84 -8.24 17.97
CA GLY A 201 -10.04 -8.34 18.78
C GLY A 201 -11.10 -9.28 18.19
N GLY A 202 -10.93 -9.74 16.97
CA GLY A 202 -11.90 -10.55 16.22
C GLY A 202 -12.91 -9.72 15.41
N GLY A 203 -12.59 -8.46 15.14
CA GLY A 203 -13.42 -7.50 14.39
C GLY A 203 -12.72 -6.96 13.13
N GLY A 204 -13.05 -5.74 12.78
CA GLY A 204 -12.58 -4.98 11.63
C GLY A 204 -13.61 -3.93 11.24
N LEU A 205 -13.28 -2.99 10.37
CA LEU A 205 -14.29 -2.06 9.84
C LEU A 205 -15.29 -2.79 8.93
N THR A 206 -14.80 -3.79 8.16
CA THR A 206 -15.66 -4.64 7.31
C THR A 206 -15.35 -6.11 7.57
N SER A 207 -16.24 -7.01 7.10
CA SER A 207 -15.93 -8.43 6.93
C SER A 207 -14.71 -8.63 6.02
N ALA A 208 -14.04 -9.79 6.13
CA ALA A 208 -12.83 -10.09 5.37
C ALA A 208 -13.02 -10.03 3.84
N ASP A 209 -14.23 -10.27 3.34
CA ASP A 209 -14.61 -10.13 1.93
C ASP A 209 -15.01 -8.69 1.55
N GLY A 210 -15.04 -7.76 2.51
CA GLY A 210 -15.36 -6.35 2.31
C GLY A 210 -16.84 -6.06 2.03
N THR A 211 -17.74 -7.06 2.18
CA THR A 211 -19.16 -6.94 1.77
C THR A 211 -20.08 -6.45 2.88
N LYS A 212 -19.66 -6.51 4.15
CA LYS A 212 -20.48 -6.13 5.30
C LYS A 212 -19.73 -5.20 6.23
N ALA A 213 -20.42 -4.19 6.74
CA ALA A 213 -19.92 -3.34 7.82
C ALA A 213 -19.90 -4.13 9.14
N THR A 214 -18.76 -4.14 9.82
CA THR A 214 -18.54 -4.82 11.12
C THR A 214 -17.85 -3.92 12.15
N ALA A 215 -17.77 -2.62 11.88
CA ALA A 215 -17.03 -1.67 12.70
C ALA A 215 -17.49 -1.66 14.16
N SER A 216 -18.79 -1.77 14.45
CA SER A 216 -19.34 -1.77 15.80
C SER A 216 -19.41 -3.16 16.45
N SER A 217 -18.73 -4.19 15.91
CA SER A 217 -18.66 -5.50 16.55
C SER A 217 -17.95 -5.44 17.90
N GLU A 218 -18.27 -6.36 18.81
CA GLU A 218 -17.59 -6.45 20.12
C GLU A 218 -16.07 -6.58 19.96
N GLY A 219 -15.61 -7.33 18.96
CA GLY A 219 -14.19 -7.48 18.68
C GLY A 219 -13.52 -6.19 18.22
N SER A 220 -14.19 -5.38 17.38
CA SER A 220 -13.67 -4.07 16.97
C SER A 220 -13.59 -3.10 18.15
N VAL A 221 -14.63 -3.09 18.98
CA VAL A 221 -14.65 -2.26 20.20
C VAL A 221 -13.54 -2.68 21.17
N ALA A 222 -13.32 -3.98 21.37
CA ALA A 222 -12.23 -4.49 22.20
C ALA A 222 -10.86 -4.05 21.66
N GLY A 223 -10.64 -4.15 20.33
CA GLY A 223 -9.39 -3.72 19.70
C GLY A 223 -9.10 -2.24 19.84
N LEU A 224 -10.09 -1.38 19.59
CA LEU A 224 -9.91 0.07 19.75
C LEU A 224 -9.79 0.48 21.24
N THR A 225 -10.42 -0.27 22.15
CA THR A 225 -10.28 -0.09 23.59
C THR A 225 -8.85 -0.41 24.05
N GLN A 226 -8.21 -1.45 23.48
CA GLN A 226 -6.81 -1.78 23.75
C GLN A 226 -5.88 -0.62 23.37
N VAL A 227 -6.08 -0.02 22.20
CA VAL A 227 -5.30 1.16 21.78
C VAL A 227 -5.55 2.34 22.76
N LYS A 228 -6.80 2.60 23.11
CA LYS A 228 -7.12 3.63 24.12
C LYS A 228 -6.40 3.38 25.46
N GLN A 229 -6.36 2.14 25.92
CA GLN A 229 -5.69 1.78 27.18
C GLN A 229 -4.20 2.09 27.14
N LEU A 230 -3.51 1.73 26.07
CA LEU A 230 -2.09 2.03 25.84
C LEU A 230 -1.81 3.54 25.84
N LEU A 231 -2.67 4.31 25.16
CA LEU A 231 -2.54 5.78 25.09
C LEU A 231 -2.85 6.44 26.44
N SER A 232 -3.95 6.07 27.10
CA SER A 232 -4.38 6.68 28.36
C SER A 232 -3.46 6.36 29.53
N SER A 233 -2.74 5.23 29.50
CA SER A 233 -1.70 4.89 30.48
C SER A 233 -0.38 5.65 30.23
N GLY A 234 -0.24 6.32 29.09
CA GLY A 234 1.01 6.94 28.66
C GLY A 234 2.07 5.94 28.16
N SER A 235 1.73 4.65 28.06
CA SER A 235 2.63 3.61 27.53
C SER A 235 2.78 3.65 26.01
N ALA A 236 1.81 4.29 25.32
CA ALA A 236 1.90 4.59 23.90
C ALA A 236 1.68 6.07 23.62
N GLY A 237 2.14 6.52 22.44
CA GLY A 237 1.90 7.87 21.92
C GLY A 237 1.71 7.86 20.42
N TRP A 238 0.92 8.80 19.92
CA TRP A 238 0.83 9.02 18.46
C TRP A 238 2.14 9.60 17.94
N GLY A 239 2.60 9.12 16.79
CA GLY A 239 3.82 9.62 16.17
C GLY A 239 3.83 11.13 15.94
N ALA A 240 2.67 11.70 15.59
CA ALA A 240 2.52 13.14 15.39
C ALA A 240 2.67 13.98 16.68
N ASP A 241 2.37 13.40 17.86
CA ASP A 241 2.51 14.07 19.15
C ASP A 241 3.93 14.00 19.70
N LEU A 242 4.77 13.13 19.15
CA LEU A 242 6.17 13.05 19.44
C LEU A 242 6.93 14.04 18.53
N SER A 243 7.99 14.62 19.01
CA SER A 243 8.74 15.70 18.29
C SER A 243 9.29 15.28 16.92
N ALA A 244 9.08 14.06 16.51
CA ALA A 244 9.55 13.49 15.23
C ALA A 244 8.57 13.67 14.06
N GLY A 245 7.27 13.87 14.34
CA GLY A 245 6.25 14.10 13.32
C GLY A 245 5.60 12.85 12.72
N SER A 246 6.22 11.67 12.83
CA SER A 246 5.64 10.36 12.45
C SER A 246 6.07 9.27 13.41
N ALA A 247 5.36 8.15 13.45
CA ALA A 247 5.71 6.99 14.26
C ALA A 247 7.05 6.37 13.81
N ALA A 248 7.29 6.27 12.52
CA ALA A 248 8.53 5.78 11.93
C ALA A 248 9.74 6.63 12.35
N ASP A 249 9.61 7.96 12.25
CA ASP A 249 10.67 8.89 12.65
C ASP A 249 10.89 8.90 14.17
N ALA A 250 9.82 8.82 14.97
CA ALA A 250 9.92 8.72 16.42
C ALA A 250 10.70 7.47 16.86
N PHE A 251 10.45 6.34 16.22
CA PHE A 251 11.23 5.12 16.43
C PHE A 251 12.69 5.28 15.98
N GLY A 252 12.91 5.82 14.79
CA GLY A 252 14.24 6.08 14.22
C GLY A 252 15.09 7.02 15.08
N GLN A 253 14.45 8.02 15.71
CA GLN A 253 15.11 8.97 16.61
C GLN A 253 15.25 8.46 18.06
N GLY A 254 14.76 7.24 18.35
CA GLY A 254 14.82 6.67 19.70
C GLY A 254 13.82 7.30 20.70
N GLN A 255 12.80 8.00 20.23
CA GLN A 255 11.73 8.56 21.07
C GLN A 255 10.67 7.51 21.45
N ALA A 256 10.65 6.39 20.72
CA ALA A 256 9.81 5.23 21.01
C ALA A 256 10.63 3.95 20.97
N ALA A 257 10.34 3.03 21.89
CA ALA A 257 11.03 1.75 21.98
C ALA A 257 10.45 0.68 21.05
N MET A 258 9.18 0.80 20.68
CA MET A 258 8.48 -0.07 19.75
C MET A 258 7.66 0.76 18.75
N VAL A 259 7.47 0.21 17.55
CA VAL A 259 6.56 0.78 16.53
C VAL A 259 5.88 -0.33 15.75
N ILE A 260 4.62 -0.08 15.34
CA ILE A 260 3.88 -0.96 14.43
C ILE A 260 3.94 -0.37 13.04
N GLU A 261 4.64 -1.06 12.13
CA GLU A 261 4.90 -0.60 10.76
C GLU A 261 4.97 -1.76 9.76
N THR A 262 4.93 -1.40 8.48
CA THR A 262 5.16 -2.32 7.37
C THR A 262 6.67 -2.52 7.16
N GLU A 263 7.03 -3.44 6.26
CA GLU A 263 8.42 -3.70 5.85
C GLU A 263 9.10 -2.47 5.21
N SER A 264 8.35 -1.46 4.76
CA SER A 264 8.92 -0.22 4.23
C SER A 264 9.81 0.52 5.25
N LEU A 265 9.55 0.32 6.55
CA LEU A 265 10.37 0.89 7.62
C LEU A 265 11.81 0.35 7.59
N VAL A 266 12.03 -0.88 7.13
CA VAL A 266 13.40 -1.45 6.97
C VAL A 266 14.26 -0.53 6.12
N LYS A 267 13.72 -0.10 4.97
CA LYS A 267 14.43 0.83 4.08
C LYS A 267 14.61 2.21 4.71
N THR A 268 13.58 2.75 5.33
CA THR A 268 13.65 4.05 6.03
C THR A 268 14.73 4.04 7.11
N LEU A 269 14.81 2.97 7.90
CA LEU A 269 15.84 2.84 8.94
C LEU A 269 17.25 2.73 8.34
N ALA A 270 17.41 1.97 7.26
CA ALA A 270 18.70 1.86 6.58
C ALA A 270 19.18 3.19 6.00
N ASP A 271 18.28 3.95 5.39
CA ASP A 271 18.62 5.20 4.70
C ASP A 271 18.81 6.39 5.67
N ALA A 272 17.90 6.55 6.65
CA ALA A 272 17.85 7.74 7.50
C ALA A 272 18.32 7.50 8.93
N TYR A 273 18.25 6.28 9.43
CA TYR A 273 18.51 5.93 10.85
C TYR A 273 19.40 4.70 11.01
N SER A 274 20.48 4.60 10.23
CA SER A 274 21.39 3.43 10.16
C SER A 274 22.04 3.05 11.50
N GLY A 275 21.99 3.93 12.50
CA GLY A 275 22.48 3.65 13.87
C GLY A 275 21.46 2.92 14.75
N VAL A 276 20.21 2.74 14.30
CA VAL A 276 19.18 2.05 15.09
C VAL A 276 19.29 0.54 14.90
N SER A 277 19.58 -0.14 16.01
CA SER A 277 19.49 -1.61 16.04
C SER A 277 18.08 -2.03 16.39
N TYR A 278 17.49 -2.91 15.60
CA TYR A 278 16.12 -3.32 15.78
C TYR A 278 15.89 -4.81 15.52
N LYS A 279 14.75 -5.31 15.99
CA LYS A 279 14.23 -6.64 15.69
C LYS A 279 12.79 -6.49 15.22
N VAL A 280 12.39 -7.31 14.24
CA VAL A 280 11.00 -7.40 13.78
C VAL A 280 10.40 -8.71 14.32
N VAL A 281 9.23 -8.60 14.94
CA VAL A 281 8.49 -9.76 15.47
C VAL A 281 7.03 -9.68 15.05
N GLU A 282 6.30 -10.80 15.12
CA GLU A 282 4.86 -10.80 14.88
C GLU A 282 4.14 -9.85 15.84
N LEU A 283 3.02 -9.29 15.41
CA LEU A 283 2.12 -8.55 16.31
C LEU A 283 1.55 -9.48 17.38
N PRO A 284 1.39 -9.01 18.63
CA PRO A 284 0.79 -9.80 19.69
C PRO A 284 -0.68 -10.14 19.38
N ALA A 285 -1.13 -11.32 19.82
CA ALA A 285 -2.51 -11.72 19.70
C ALA A 285 -3.40 -10.94 20.69
N GLY A 286 -4.61 -10.62 20.25
CA GLY A 286 -5.67 -10.08 21.09
C GLY A 286 -6.69 -11.15 21.50
N SER A 287 -7.84 -10.69 21.99
CA SER A 287 -8.95 -11.55 22.45
C SER A 287 -9.54 -12.42 21.33
N GLY A 288 -9.46 -11.97 20.07
CA GLY A 288 -9.89 -12.73 18.88
C GLY A 288 -8.77 -13.57 18.25
N GLY A 289 -7.54 -13.49 18.77
CA GLY A 289 -6.39 -14.22 18.26
C GLY A 289 -5.36 -13.34 17.54
N LYS A 290 -4.54 -13.95 16.67
CA LYS A 290 -3.60 -13.23 15.80
C LYS A 290 -4.37 -12.42 14.75
N GLY A 291 -3.86 -11.24 14.41
CA GLY A 291 -4.45 -10.38 13.40
C GLY A 291 -3.51 -9.27 12.96
N THR A 292 -3.57 -8.93 11.67
CA THR A 292 -2.87 -7.79 11.07
C THR A 292 -3.66 -7.27 9.87
N LEU A 293 -3.26 -6.14 9.31
CA LEU A 293 -3.78 -5.64 8.04
C LEU A 293 -2.86 -6.07 6.89
N GLN A 294 -3.43 -6.19 5.70
CA GLN A 294 -2.70 -6.43 4.45
C GLN A 294 -2.91 -5.28 3.47
N PHE A 295 -1.85 -5.01 2.70
CA PHE A 295 -1.80 -3.98 1.66
C PHE A 295 -1.30 -4.62 0.37
N PRO A 296 -2.14 -5.42 -0.32
CA PRO A 296 -1.74 -6.13 -1.53
C PRO A 296 -1.68 -5.21 -2.74
N THR A 297 -0.86 -5.61 -3.73
CA THR A 297 -0.94 -5.10 -5.10
C THR A 297 -1.25 -6.23 -6.06
N PHE A 298 -1.80 -5.88 -7.23
CA PHE A 298 -2.32 -6.84 -8.18
C PHE A 298 -1.90 -6.49 -9.60
N TYR A 299 -1.72 -7.51 -10.46
CA TYR A 299 -1.69 -7.33 -11.90
C TYR A 299 -3.09 -7.49 -12.48
N GLY A 300 -3.62 -6.43 -13.09
CA GLY A 300 -4.84 -6.45 -13.89
C GLY A 300 -4.52 -6.55 -15.36
N VAL A 301 -5.18 -7.46 -16.10
CA VAL A 301 -5.14 -7.52 -17.56
C VAL A 301 -6.42 -6.87 -18.09
N VAL A 302 -6.30 -5.89 -18.98
CA VAL A 302 -7.48 -5.21 -19.54
C VAL A 302 -8.22 -6.16 -20.48
N GLU A 303 -9.51 -6.39 -20.21
CA GLU A 303 -10.33 -7.37 -20.96
C GLU A 303 -10.42 -7.05 -22.44
N ALA A 304 -10.54 -5.77 -22.81
CA ALA A 304 -10.66 -5.30 -24.19
C ALA A 304 -9.30 -5.09 -24.89
N SER A 305 -8.17 -5.43 -24.25
CA SER A 305 -6.83 -5.29 -24.83
C SER A 305 -6.70 -6.08 -26.14
N LYS A 306 -6.09 -5.46 -27.15
CA LYS A 306 -5.72 -6.11 -28.42
C LYS A 306 -4.58 -7.13 -28.24
N HIS A 307 -3.80 -6.99 -27.16
CA HIS A 307 -2.68 -7.86 -26.77
C HIS A 307 -3.05 -8.81 -25.62
N LYS A 308 -4.34 -9.03 -25.33
CA LYS A 308 -4.82 -9.77 -24.16
C LYS A 308 -4.14 -11.12 -23.94
N ALA A 309 -3.95 -11.92 -25.03
CA ALA A 309 -3.33 -13.24 -24.90
C ALA A 309 -1.87 -13.15 -24.42
N ASP A 310 -1.13 -12.16 -24.86
CA ASP A 310 0.26 -11.95 -24.46
C ASP A 310 0.35 -11.25 -23.08
N ALA A 311 -0.62 -10.39 -22.76
CA ALA A 311 -0.78 -9.80 -21.44
C ALA A 311 -1.02 -10.87 -20.34
N ILE A 312 -1.84 -11.88 -20.64
CA ILE A 312 -2.03 -13.06 -19.77
C ILE A 312 -0.71 -13.79 -19.56
N LYS A 313 0.05 -14.08 -20.62
CA LYS A 313 1.36 -14.74 -20.50
C LYS A 313 2.35 -13.92 -19.69
N LEU A 314 2.38 -12.59 -19.88
CA LEU A 314 3.23 -11.71 -19.08
C LEU A 314 2.89 -11.80 -17.59
N VAL A 315 1.61 -11.73 -17.24
CA VAL A 315 1.19 -11.82 -15.83
C VAL A 315 1.50 -13.21 -15.26
N GLU A 316 1.29 -14.30 -16.00
CA GLU A 316 1.68 -15.64 -15.58
C GLU A 316 3.20 -15.77 -15.37
N TYR A 317 4.00 -15.15 -16.22
CA TYR A 317 5.45 -15.09 -16.06
C TYR A 317 5.86 -14.29 -14.82
N LEU A 318 5.31 -13.07 -14.63
CA LEU A 318 5.66 -12.20 -13.50
C LEU A 318 5.18 -12.75 -12.15
N THR A 319 4.13 -13.59 -12.13
CA THR A 319 3.62 -14.26 -10.93
C THR A 319 4.24 -15.62 -10.68
N ALA A 320 5.15 -16.12 -11.55
CA ALA A 320 5.93 -17.30 -11.26
C ALA A 320 6.82 -17.09 -10.02
N ALA A 321 7.02 -18.14 -9.23
CA ALA A 321 7.64 -18.05 -7.90
C ALA A 321 9.01 -17.35 -7.92
N GLU A 322 9.87 -17.66 -8.90
CA GLU A 322 11.19 -17.03 -9.03
C GLU A 322 11.08 -15.52 -9.26
N GLN A 323 10.19 -15.10 -10.16
CA GLN A 323 9.97 -13.69 -10.47
C GLN A 323 9.37 -12.94 -9.29
N GLN A 324 8.37 -13.53 -8.63
CA GLN A 324 7.78 -12.92 -7.43
C GLN A 324 8.81 -12.69 -6.32
N VAL A 325 9.71 -13.66 -6.07
CA VAL A 325 10.78 -13.48 -5.05
C VAL A 325 11.70 -12.34 -5.44
N ALA A 326 12.11 -12.26 -6.70
CA ALA A 326 13.02 -11.21 -7.17
C ALA A 326 12.37 -9.82 -7.09
N LEU A 327 11.14 -9.70 -7.61
CA LEU A 327 10.39 -8.44 -7.64
C LEU A 327 10.02 -7.95 -6.24
N ALA A 328 9.50 -8.82 -5.37
CA ALA A 328 9.14 -8.46 -4.01
C ALA A 328 10.36 -8.08 -3.16
N SER A 329 11.48 -8.82 -3.28
CA SER A 329 12.73 -8.46 -2.58
C SER A 329 13.25 -7.10 -3.01
N ALA A 330 13.18 -6.75 -4.29
CA ALA A 330 13.61 -5.45 -4.80
C ALA A 330 12.66 -4.30 -4.39
N ALA A 331 11.37 -4.59 -4.26
CA ALA A 331 10.36 -3.64 -3.82
C ALA A 331 10.31 -3.48 -2.28
N GLY A 332 10.98 -4.38 -1.53
CA GLY A 332 10.88 -4.43 -0.07
C GLY A 332 9.49 -4.87 0.40
N THR A 333 8.86 -5.83 -0.29
CA THR A 333 7.53 -6.37 0.01
C THR A 333 7.58 -7.90 0.14
N VAL A 334 6.46 -8.53 0.47
CA VAL A 334 6.32 -9.99 0.57
C VAL A 334 5.67 -10.53 -0.72
N PRO A 335 6.19 -11.63 -1.32
CA PRO A 335 5.54 -12.27 -2.45
C PRO A 335 4.11 -12.75 -2.14
N ALA A 336 3.20 -12.64 -3.11
CA ALA A 336 1.82 -13.07 -2.94
C ALA A 336 1.62 -14.59 -3.04
N GLY A 337 2.53 -15.31 -3.72
CA GLY A 337 2.50 -16.77 -3.86
C GLY A 337 3.07 -17.47 -2.64
N LYS A 338 2.45 -18.59 -2.23
CA LYS A 338 2.87 -19.37 -1.05
C LYS A 338 4.31 -19.91 -1.20
N ALA A 339 4.61 -20.55 -2.33
CA ALA A 339 5.95 -21.08 -2.59
C ALA A 339 7.02 -19.98 -2.69
N ALA A 340 6.67 -18.85 -3.32
CA ALA A 340 7.52 -17.68 -3.38
C ALA A 340 7.74 -17.08 -1.99
N GLY A 341 6.70 -16.98 -1.17
CA GLY A 341 6.76 -16.46 0.19
C GLY A 341 7.67 -17.28 1.10
N GLU A 342 7.59 -18.61 1.05
CA GLU A 342 8.51 -19.49 1.81
C GLU A 342 9.98 -19.32 1.36
N THR A 343 10.21 -19.19 0.06
CA THR A 343 11.56 -18.91 -0.46
C THR A 343 12.08 -17.54 -0.01
N TRP A 344 11.22 -16.53 -0.05
CA TRP A 344 11.53 -15.17 0.39
C TRP A 344 11.83 -15.13 1.89
N LYS A 345 11.01 -15.77 2.72
CA LYS A 345 11.21 -15.91 4.17
C LYS A 345 12.59 -16.51 4.51
N GLY A 346 13.02 -17.51 3.75
CA GLY A 346 14.35 -18.11 3.92
C GLY A 346 15.50 -17.14 3.63
N LYS A 347 15.30 -16.18 2.72
CA LYS A 347 16.30 -15.14 2.37
C LYS A 347 16.23 -13.92 3.29
N HIS A 348 15.08 -13.65 3.92
CA HIS A 348 14.78 -12.49 4.76
C HIS A 348 14.29 -12.94 6.14
N ALA A 349 15.09 -13.80 6.81
CA ALA A 349 14.70 -14.41 8.09
C ALA A 349 14.44 -13.38 9.21
N ASP A 350 15.10 -12.23 9.15
CA ASP A 350 14.92 -11.08 10.06
C ASP A 350 13.58 -10.36 9.84
N GLN A 351 12.92 -10.58 8.71
CA GLN A 351 11.65 -9.99 8.31
C GLN A 351 10.53 -11.05 8.18
N ALA A 352 10.77 -12.28 8.66
CA ALA A 352 9.84 -13.41 8.53
C ALA A 352 8.44 -13.12 9.08
N ALA A 353 8.33 -12.24 10.07
CA ALA A 353 7.06 -11.85 10.69
C ALA A 353 6.05 -11.28 9.67
N PHE A 354 6.51 -10.54 8.66
CA PHE A 354 5.63 -10.02 7.61
C PHE A 354 5.02 -11.14 6.77
N HIS A 355 5.82 -12.12 6.37
CA HIS A 355 5.32 -13.27 5.61
C HIS A 355 4.33 -14.10 6.43
N VAL A 356 4.63 -14.38 7.71
CA VAL A 356 3.71 -15.11 8.60
C VAL A 356 2.41 -14.32 8.80
N GLY A 357 2.50 -12.99 8.86
CA GLY A 357 1.36 -12.08 8.96
C GLY A 357 0.32 -12.26 7.86
N VAL A 358 0.72 -12.69 6.65
CA VAL A 358 -0.21 -12.88 5.53
C VAL A 358 -1.29 -13.91 5.86
N GLU A 359 -0.99 -14.93 6.67
CA GLU A 359 -1.93 -16.02 7.01
C GLU A 359 -3.18 -15.55 7.78
N TYR A 360 -3.02 -14.53 8.63
CA TYR A 360 -4.09 -14.00 9.49
C TYR A 360 -4.39 -12.52 9.22
N SER A 361 -4.00 -12.04 8.03
CA SER A 361 -4.23 -10.66 7.62
C SER A 361 -5.66 -10.43 7.11
N GLN A 362 -6.16 -9.21 7.30
CA GLN A 362 -7.40 -8.74 6.71
C GLN A 362 -7.15 -7.51 5.84
N PRO A 363 -7.92 -7.33 4.74
CA PRO A 363 -7.77 -6.18 3.88
C PRO A 363 -8.30 -4.89 4.55
N VAL A 364 -7.73 -3.77 4.14
CA VAL A 364 -8.34 -2.45 4.36
C VAL A 364 -9.59 -2.35 3.48
N PRO A 365 -10.72 -1.79 3.97
CA PRO A 365 -11.90 -1.57 3.15
C PRO A 365 -11.56 -0.77 1.88
N SER A 366 -12.01 -1.25 0.71
CA SER A 366 -11.63 -0.69 -0.59
C SER A 366 -12.80 -0.50 -1.56
N ALA A 367 -14.04 -0.68 -1.10
CA ALA A 367 -15.23 -0.35 -1.89
C ALA A 367 -15.32 1.18 -2.10
N SER A 368 -16.04 1.59 -3.15
CA SER A 368 -16.25 3.02 -3.44
C SER A 368 -16.84 3.73 -2.22
N GLY A 369 -16.30 4.89 -1.86
CA GLY A 369 -16.74 5.69 -0.71
C GLY A 369 -16.15 5.27 0.64
N THR A 370 -15.44 4.14 0.75
CA THR A 370 -14.84 3.71 2.03
C THR A 370 -13.63 4.55 2.45
N SER A 371 -12.94 5.17 1.51
CA SER A 371 -11.79 6.05 1.79
C SER A 371 -12.16 7.25 2.65
N ASP A 372 -13.29 7.88 2.35
CA ASP A 372 -13.77 9.05 3.12
C ASP A 372 -14.20 8.64 4.54
N ILE A 373 -14.77 7.44 4.67
CA ILE A 373 -15.16 6.88 5.98
C ILE A 373 -13.92 6.57 6.82
N ILE A 374 -12.88 6.01 6.23
CA ILE A 374 -11.59 5.76 6.88
C ILE A 374 -10.97 7.10 7.30
N ALA A 375 -10.94 8.10 6.41
CA ALA A 375 -10.41 9.42 6.74
C ALA A 375 -11.16 10.08 7.91
N ASN A 376 -12.50 9.94 7.97
CA ASN A 376 -13.29 10.43 9.09
C ASN A 376 -12.98 9.67 10.40
N PHE A 377 -12.81 8.35 10.34
CA PHE A 377 -12.37 7.53 11.46
C PHE A 377 -10.98 7.97 11.95
N ASP A 378 -10.04 8.19 11.05
CA ASP A 378 -8.68 8.63 11.36
C ASP A 378 -8.67 10.01 12.07
N ASN A 379 -9.56 10.92 11.66
CA ASN A 379 -9.70 12.24 12.29
C ASN A 379 -10.19 12.18 13.76
N GLU A 380 -10.85 11.10 14.18
CA GLU A 380 -11.31 10.92 15.56
C GLU A 380 -10.22 10.28 16.46
N LEU A 381 -9.23 9.59 15.89
CA LEU A 381 -8.20 8.85 16.62
C LEU A 381 -7.31 9.71 17.53
N PRO A 382 -6.89 10.94 17.17
CA PRO A 382 -6.07 11.76 18.06
C PRO A 382 -6.71 11.98 19.43
N GLY A 383 -8.04 12.03 19.49
CA GLY A 383 -8.81 12.18 20.74
C GLY A 383 -9.04 10.88 21.52
N LEU A 384 -8.60 9.73 21.03
CA LEU A 384 -8.97 8.41 21.54
C LEU A 384 -8.60 8.17 23.01
N ALA A 385 -7.51 8.74 23.52
CA ALA A 385 -7.08 8.55 24.90
C ALA A 385 -8.18 8.93 25.91
N GLY A 386 -8.95 9.99 25.64
CA GLY A 386 -10.12 10.42 26.41
C GLY A 386 -11.46 10.09 25.77
N GLY A 387 -11.46 9.54 24.56
CA GLY A 387 -12.62 9.32 23.72
C GLY A 387 -13.44 8.07 24.06
N ASP A 388 -14.49 7.86 23.27
CA ASP A 388 -15.37 6.68 23.35
C ASP A 388 -15.12 5.76 22.12
N PRO A 389 -14.41 4.63 22.27
CA PRO A 389 -14.17 3.68 21.18
C PRO A 389 -15.45 3.20 20.51
N ALA A 390 -16.51 2.94 21.27
CA ALA A 390 -17.78 2.47 20.72
C ALA A 390 -18.47 3.55 19.90
N GLY A 391 -18.43 4.82 20.34
CA GLY A 391 -18.98 5.96 19.59
C GLY A 391 -18.28 6.17 18.26
N ILE A 392 -16.94 6.17 18.24
CA ILE A 392 -16.12 6.28 17.01
C ILE A 392 -16.48 5.16 16.02
N LEU A 393 -16.52 3.91 16.50
CA LEU A 393 -16.81 2.76 15.65
C LEU A 393 -18.27 2.73 15.17
N ASN A 394 -19.23 3.21 15.97
CA ASN A 394 -20.62 3.33 15.54
C ASN A 394 -20.79 4.35 14.41
N SER A 395 -20.07 5.48 14.44
CA SER A 395 -20.05 6.45 13.34
C SER A 395 -19.56 5.79 12.04
N ALA A 396 -18.45 5.05 12.11
CA ALA A 396 -17.92 4.30 10.96
C ALA A 396 -18.91 3.21 10.48
N GLN A 397 -19.55 2.48 11.40
CA GLN A 397 -20.53 1.42 11.09
C GLN A 397 -21.69 1.95 10.25
N VAL A 398 -22.32 3.04 10.68
CA VAL A 398 -23.46 3.64 9.98
C VAL A 398 -23.09 4.06 8.55
N ASN A 399 -21.94 4.72 8.40
CA ASN A 399 -21.48 5.19 7.12
C ASN A 399 -21.08 4.03 6.18
N LEU A 400 -20.41 2.99 6.71
CA LEU A 400 -20.07 1.79 5.94
C LEU A 400 -21.32 1.02 5.48
N GLN A 401 -22.34 0.90 6.33
CA GLN A 401 -23.60 0.27 5.92
C GLN A 401 -24.25 0.99 4.72
N ALA A 402 -24.15 2.33 4.67
CA ALA A 402 -24.73 3.12 3.58
C ALA A 402 -24.02 2.91 2.23
N VAL A 403 -22.70 2.61 2.23
CA VAL A 403 -21.93 2.43 0.98
C VAL A 403 -21.76 0.97 0.57
N LEU A 404 -22.05 0.01 1.47
CA LEU A 404 -21.94 -1.43 1.21
C LEU A 404 -23.31 -2.11 0.97
N SER A 405 -24.42 -1.34 1.07
CA SER A 405 -25.80 -1.82 0.89
C SER A 405 -26.19 -1.95 -0.58
#